data_1cfa5158d63400705b6d9847b25a9729
#
_entry.id   1cfa5158d63400705b6d9847b25a9729
#
_cell.length_a   1.000
_cell.length_b   1.000
_cell.length_c   1.000
_cell.angle_alpha   90.00
_cell.angle_beta   90.00
_cell.angle_gamma   90.00
#
_symmetry.space_group_name_H-M   'P 1'
#
loop_
_entity.id
_entity.type
_entity.pdbx_description
1 polymer ?
#
loop_
_entity_poly.entity_id
_entity_poly.type
_entity_poly.pdbx_seq_one_letter_code
_entity_poly.pdbx_strand_id
1 'polypeptide(L)'
;KVENYRSIVLTFTATNRPGRYLKLSGLDYGKFLTFEGSEVVEAHILEEINPLSDELSINTLNLTLFNRKGDFSILNPDGVFDVLQHKQKFTVWEDVRENTRSTEIVSHNMGTFYLSDWENTSDTLASFTAVDAIGLLDSAPFNGGVYNTTVGNLVAEVLDGYEYELDAALAAESISGYLPMDTRRTALQQIAFAVGAVVDCSRSDKIKIFPAPERSSGLITYQRKFSDGNKVTLKPLITGVSVTAHRYTAGAETEELYKDELVAGTHQITFSSPALADSLAVTGGTLVERGTNYCNVTVTTPGEVVVTGQKYIETTTVLQQTASNLPPNAQDNVLTVTDATLVSPDRAEALAQRILTYYAQRYEQTFRMLAGTEVLADMLIVESFGGEMVRGQLEKMEFDLTGGYRADVRVTGRRLSLGADAYTGEIYAGERSLI
;
A
#
# COMPACT_ATOMS: atom_id res chain seq x y z
N LYS A 1 13.13 -35.96 -10.18
CA LYS A 1 12.04 -35.12 -9.74
C LYS A 1 11.62 -35.55 -8.34
N VAL A 2 11.59 -34.66 -7.36
CA VAL A 2 11.12 -34.95 -5.99
C VAL A 2 9.72 -34.35 -5.90
N GLU A 3 8.71 -35.16 -5.64
CA GLU A 3 7.31 -34.75 -5.64
C GLU A 3 6.77 -34.41 -4.25
N ASN A 4 7.34 -35.04 -3.21
CA ASN A 4 6.97 -34.77 -1.82
C ASN A 4 8.21 -34.74 -0.93
N TYR A 5 8.42 -33.65 -0.21
CA TYR A 5 9.50 -33.50 0.76
C TYR A 5 9.04 -32.74 2.01
N ARG A 6 9.62 -33.08 3.15
CA ARG A 6 9.37 -32.43 4.44
C ARG A 6 10.46 -31.43 4.82
N SER A 7 11.65 -31.62 4.25
CA SER A 7 12.80 -30.75 4.52
C SER A 7 13.77 -30.81 3.34
N ILE A 8 14.48 -29.70 3.15
CA ILE A 8 15.60 -29.56 2.22
C ILE A 8 16.85 -29.37 3.06
N VAL A 9 17.86 -30.22 2.86
CA VAL A 9 19.15 -30.13 3.55
C VAL A 9 20.22 -29.78 2.51
N LEU A 10 20.85 -28.64 2.67
CA LEU A 10 21.95 -28.19 1.83
C LEU A 10 23.25 -28.42 2.61
N THR A 11 24.13 -29.31 2.07
CA THR A 11 25.43 -29.59 2.67
C THR A 11 26.53 -29.01 1.79
N PHE A 12 27.29 -28.07 2.34
CA PHE A 12 28.42 -27.45 1.67
C PHE A 12 29.71 -28.03 2.25
N THR A 13 30.46 -28.71 1.43
CA THR A 13 31.69 -29.41 1.86
C THR A 13 32.96 -28.56 1.72
N ALA A 14 32.96 -27.60 0.80
CA ALA A 14 34.09 -26.69 0.61
C ALA A 14 33.65 -25.43 -0.15
N THR A 15 34.43 -24.36 -0.05
CA THR A 15 34.38 -23.21 -0.91
C THR A 15 35.44 -23.32 -2.01
N ASN A 16 35.28 -22.66 -3.14
CA ASN A 16 36.22 -22.69 -4.26
C ASN A 16 37.57 -22.01 -3.98
N ARG A 17 37.72 -21.33 -2.83
CA ARG A 17 38.97 -20.70 -2.37
C ARG A 17 39.07 -20.76 -0.86
N PRO A 18 40.29 -20.99 -0.31
CA PRO A 18 40.51 -20.93 1.13
C PRO A 18 40.16 -19.54 1.73
N GLY A 19 39.63 -19.53 2.94
CA GLY A 19 39.29 -18.29 3.67
C GLY A 19 38.01 -17.56 3.19
N ARG A 20 37.24 -18.15 2.27
CA ARG A 20 35.95 -17.63 1.86
C ARG A 20 34.81 -18.28 2.60
N TYR A 21 33.78 -17.50 2.93
CA TYR A 21 32.51 -18.00 3.46
C TYR A 21 31.48 -18.14 2.34
N LEU A 22 30.56 -19.03 2.53
CA LEU A 22 29.40 -19.16 1.67
C LEU A 22 28.29 -18.22 2.15
N LYS A 23 27.69 -17.52 1.21
CA LYS A 23 26.50 -16.72 1.44
C LYS A 23 25.38 -17.31 0.58
N LEU A 24 24.31 -17.76 1.22
CA LEU A 24 23.07 -18.16 0.57
C LEU A 24 22.12 -16.98 0.68
N SER A 25 21.72 -16.39 -0.45
CA SER A 25 20.82 -15.22 -0.51
C SER A 25 19.35 -15.60 -0.67
N GLY A 26 19.09 -16.85 -1.10
CA GLY A 26 17.75 -17.40 -1.26
C GLY A 26 17.80 -18.87 -1.60
N LEU A 27 16.68 -19.55 -1.48
CA LEU A 27 16.47 -20.92 -1.94
C LEU A 27 15.06 -21.01 -2.51
N ASP A 28 14.96 -21.10 -3.83
CA ASP A 28 13.70 -21.32 -4.52
C ASP A 28 13.51 -22.83 -4.71
N TYR A 29 12.29 -23.30 -4.44
CA TYR A 29 11.92 -24.69 -4.56
C TYR A 29 10.52 -24.85 -5.14
N GLY A 30 10.32 -25.88 -5.95
CA GLY A 30 9.08 -26.15 -6.67
C GLY A 30 9.24 -26.05 -8.18
N LYS A 31 8.13 -25.88 -8.90
CA LYS A 31 8.15 -25.62 -10.35
C LYS A 31 8.36 -24.12 -10.56
N PHE A 32 9.46 -23.78 -11.18
CA PHE A 32 9.81 -22.40 -11.52
C PHE A 32 9.74 -22.22 -13.03
N LEU A 33 9.11 -21.15 -13.50
CA LEU A 33 9.03 -20.77 -14.91
C LEU A 33 9.64 -19.39 -15.06
N THR A 34 10.52 -19.22 -16.03
CA THR A 34 11.09 -17.91 -16.39
C THR A 34 10.66 -17.58 -17.80
N PHE A 35 10.20 -16.36 -18.01
CA PHE A 35 9.80 -15.83 -19.31
C PHE A 35 10.63 -14.61 -19.61
N GLU A 36 11.21 -14.56 -20.81
CA GLU A 36 12.08 -13.48 -21.22
C GLU A 36 12.02 -13.21 -22.71
N GLY A 37 12.41 -11.99 -23.09
CA GLY A 37 12.56 -11.59 -24.49
C GLY A 37 11.28 -11.81 -25.31
N SER A 38 11.37 -12.64 -26.35
CA SER A 38 10.27 -12.85 -27.30
C SER A 38 9.10 -13.70 -26.77
N GLU A 39 9.17 -14.21 -25.56
CA GLU A 39 8.06 -14.91 -24.92
C GLU A 39 7.08 -13.93 -24.27
N VAL A 40 7.56 -12.73 -23.91
CA VAL A 40 6.76 -11.64 -23.37
C VAL A 40 6.26 -10.76 -24.51
N VAL A 41 4.93 -10.66 -24.65
CA VAL A 41 4.27 -9.82 -25.68
C VAL A 41 4.03 -8.43 -25.14
N GLU A 42 3.49 -8.34 -23.93
CA GLU A 42 3.24 -7.09 -23.21
C GLU A 42 3.53 -7.29 -21.73
N ALA A 43 4.11 -6.28 -21.09
CA ALA A 43 4.30 -6.26 -19.65
C ALA A 43 4.20 -4.82 -19.15
N HIS A 44 3.17 -4.55 -18.38
CA HIS A 44 2.90 -3.23 -17.79
C HIS A 44 2.88 -3.33 -16.29
N ILE A 45 3.60 -2.43 -15.63
CA ILE A 45 3.57 -2.26 -14.17
C ILE A 45 3.02 -0.88 -13.85
N LEU A 46 1.97 -0.85 -13.05
CA LEU A 46 1.48 0.35 -12.40
C LEU A 46 2.01 0.38 -10.96
N GLU A 47 2.79 1.40 -10.64
CA GLU A 47 3.18 1.76 -9.27
C GLU A 47 2.47 3.05 -8.88
N GLU A 48 1.76 3.06 -7.76
CA GLU A 48 1.03 4.24 -7.28
C GLU A 48 0.94 4.27 -5.76
N ILE A 49 1.10 5.46 -5.19
CA ILE A 49 0.86 5.72 -3.76
C ILE A 49 -0.15 6.85 -3.58
N ASN A 50 -0.80 6.82 -2.42
CA ASN A 50 -1.55 7.96 -1.91
C ASN A 50 -0.76 8.59 -0.74
N PRO A 51 -0.22 9.79 -0.89
CA PRO A 51 0.62 10.42 0.15
C PRO A 51 -0.11 10.72 1.46
N LEU A 52 -1.43 10.84 1.44
CA LEU A 52 -2.25 10.99 2.65
C LEU A 52 -2.66 9.67 3.27
N SER A 53 -2.58 8.57 2.51
CA SER A 53 -3.12 7.26 2.90
C SER A 53 -4.60 7.28 3.28
N ASP A 54 -5.38 8.19 2.69
CA ASP A 54 -6.85 8.17 2.79
C ASP A 54 -7.44 7.00 1.99
N GLU A 55 -6.64 6.45 1.07
CA GLU A 55 -6.81 5.16 0.42
C GLU A 55 -5.43 4.51 0.26
N LEU A 56 -5.32 3.19 0.31
CA LEU A 56 -4.09 2.48 -0.07
C LEU A 56 -4.17 2.04 -1.52
N SER A 57 -3.24 2.51 -2.34
CA SER A 57 -3.09 2.06 -3.72
C SER A 57 -2.55 0.62 -3.77
N ILE A 58 -2.87 -0.09 -4.84
CA ILE A 58 -2.39 -1.44 -5.13
C ILE A 58 -1.57 -1.35 -6.41
N ASN A 59 -0.31 -1.76 -6.35
CA ASN A 59 0.50 -1.88 -7.55
C ASN A 59 0.08 -3.12 -8.34
N THR A 60 0.05 -3.00 -9.66
CA THR A 60 -0.43 -4.08 -10.54
C THR A 60 0.59 -4.41 -11.61
N LEU A 61 0.66 -5.70 -11.95
CA LEU A 61 1.34 -6.23 -13.11
C LEU A 61 0.31 -6.79 -14.08
N ASN A 62 0.32 -6.30 -15.32
CA ASN A 62 -0.41 -6.90 -16.44
C ASN A 62 0.62 -7.49 -17.41
N LEU A 63 0.54 -8.80 -17.64
CA LEU A 63 1.50 -9.57 -18.41
C LEU A 63 0.79 -10.39 -19.47
N THR A 64 1.20 -10.28 -20.73
CA THR A 64 0.75 -11.15 -21.82
C THR A 64 1.92 -11.95 -22.36
N LEU A 65 1.78 -13.27 -22.38
CA LEU A 65 2.79 -14.21 -22.84
C LEU A 65 2.35 -14.91 -24.13
N PHE A 66 3.34 -15.28 -24.95
CA PHE A 66 3.11 -16.21 -26.05
C PHE A 66 2.83 -17.62 -25.52
N ASN A 67 1.65 -18.15 -25.85
CA ASN A 67 1.20 -19.48 -25.50
C ASN A 67 1.32 -20.46 -26.69
N ARG A 68 2.48 -20.44 -27.38
CA ARG A 68 2.67 -21.19 -28.64
C ARG A 68 2.50 -22.71 -28.51
N LYS A 69 2.76 -23.26 -27.32
CA LYS A 69 2.62 -24.69 -27.04
C LYS A 69 1.27 -25.06 -26.43
N GLY A 70 0.45 -24.07 -26.15
CA GLY A 70 -0.82 -24.24 -25.43
C GLY A 70 -0.65 -24.61 -23.95
N ASP A 71 0.56 -24.38 -23.37
CA ASP A 71 0.84 -24.73 -21.98
C ASP A 71 -0.06 -23.98 -20.98
N PHE A 72 -0.49 -22.77 -21.33
CA PHE A 72 -1.41 -21.95 -20.53
C PHE A 72 -2.86 -22.00 -21.02
N SER A 73 -3.20 -22.90 -21.95
CA SER A 73 -4.58 -23.05 -22.39
C SER A 73 -5.40 -23.75 -21.32
N ILE A 74 -6.49 -23.11 -20.90
CA ILE A 74 -7.38 -23.60 -19.82
C ILE A 74 -7.93 -25.01 -20.14
N LEU A 75 -8.10 -25.32 -21.42
CA LEU A 75 -8.64 -26.59 -21.89
C LEU A 75 -7.54 -27.63 -22.21
N ASN A 76 -6.27 -27.31 -22.01
CA ASN A 76 -5.17 -28.25 -22.23
C ASN A 76 -4.92 -29.10 -20.99
N PRO A 77 -5.26 -30.41 -21.00
CA PRO A 77 -5.08 -31.29 -19.83
C PRO A 77 -3.61 -31.53 -19.46
N ASP A 78 -2.69 -31.32 -20.40
CA ASP A 78 -1.24 -31.52 -20.21
C ASP A 78 -0.51 -30.19 -19.93
N GLY A 79 -1.25 -29.09 -19.83
CA GLY A 79 -0.72 -27.74 -19.62
C GLY A 79 -0.27 -27.49 -18.17
N VAL A 80 0.13 -26.25 -17.92
CA VAL A 80 0.52 -25.80 -16.57
C VAL A 80 -0.69 -25.37 -15.73
N PHE A 81 -1.89 -25.44 -16.29
CA PHE A 81 -3.13 -24.97 -15.67
C PHE A 81 -3.40 -25.64 -14.31
N ASP A 82 -3.13 -26.95 -14.16
CA ASP A 82 -3.29 -27.68 -12.89
C ASP A 82 -2.40 -27.18 -11.76
N VAL A 83 -1.35 -26.40 -12.09
CA VAL A 83 -0.41 -25.85 -11.11
C VAL A 83 -0.54 -24.32 -10.96
N LEU A 84 -1.36 -23.67 -11.79
CA LEU A 84 -1.68 -22.26 -11.62
C LEU A 84 -2.67 -22.07 -10.47
N GLN A 85 -2.33 -21.18 -9.57
CA GLN A 85 -3.17 -20.87 -8.40
C GLN A 85 -3.19 -19.36 -8.16
N HIS A 86 -4.30 -18.85 -7.66
CA HIS A 86 -4.33 -17.50 -7.12
C HIS A 86 -3.26 -17.31 -6.06
N LYS A 87 -2.73 -16.10 -5.98
CA LYS A 87 -1.64 -15.69 -5.08
C LYS A 87 -0.28 -16.36 -5.38
N GLN A 88 -0.12 -16.96 -6.56
CA GLN A 88 1.19 -17.44 -7.00
C GLN A 88 2.12 -16.25 -7.26
N LYS A 89 3.36 -16.36 -6.78
CA LYS A 89 4.34 -15.27 -6.80
C LYS A 89 4.95 -15.08 -8.18
N PHE A 90 4.97 -13.83 -8.65
CA PHE A 90 5.78 -13.33 -9.76
C PHE A 90 6.87 -12.40 -9.21
N THR A 91 8.09 -12.55 -9.70
CA THR A 91 9.16 -11.57 -9.48
C THR A 91 9.56 -11.00 -10.84
N VAL A 92 9.55 -9.69 -10.96
CA VAL A 92 9.82 -9.00 -12.22
C VAL A 92 11.15 -8.27 -12.15
N TRP A 93 11.94 -8.44 -13.19
CA TRP A 93 13.23 -7.78 -13.36
C TRP A 93 13.28 -7.12 -14.72
N GLU A 94 13.82 -5.91 -14.80
CA GLU A 94 14.10 -5.20 -16.04
C GLU A 94 15.62 -5.13 -16.23
N ASP A 95 16.10 -5.77 -17.27
CA ASP A 95 17.52 -5.79 -17.65
C ASP A 95 17.82 -4.68 -18.65
N VAL A 96 18.53 -3.65 -18.22
CA VAL A 96 18.83 -2.47 -19.01
C VAL A 96 20.32 -2.36 -19.32
N ARG A 97 20.63 -1.95 -20.54
CA ARG A 97 21.99 -1.50 -20.90
C ARG A 97 22.05 0.01 -20.77
N GLU A 98 22.99 0.53 -19.99
CA GLU A 98 23.14 1.97 -19.78
C GLU A 98 23.36 2.76 -21.08
N ASN A 99 23.98 2.12 -22.07
CA ASN A 99 24.14 2.70 -23.40
C ASN A 99 24.36 1.59 -24.44
N THR A 100 24.18 1.94 -25.73
CA THR A 100 24.31 1.00 -26.87
C THR A 100 25.71 0.39 -27.06
N ARG A 101 26.74 0.93 -26.40
CA ARG A 101 28.11 0.44 -26.45
C ARG A 101 28.52 -0.37 -25.24
N SER A 102 27.73 -0.30 -24.15
CA SER A 102 27.99 -1.09 -22.95
C SER A 102 27.60 -2.54 -23.19
N THR A 103 28.44 -3.45 -22.76
CA THR A 103 28.10 -4.89 -22.64
C THR A 103 27.57 -5.22 -21.24
N GLU A 104 27.63 -4.27 -20.32
CA GLU A 104 27.17 -4.41 -18.97
C GLU A 104 25.63 -4.26 -18.93
N ILE A 105 25.00 -5.23 -18.31
CA ILE A 105 23.55 -5.25 -18.05
C ILE A 105 23.36 -4.87 -16.60
N VAL A 106 22.51 -3.90 -16.34
CA VAL A 106 22.04 -3.53 -15.00
C VAL A 106 20.64 -4.06 -14.83
N SER A 107 20.44 -4.94 -13.86
CA SER A 107 19.12 -5.52 -13.54
C SER A 107 18.43 -4.68 -12.47
N HIS A 108 17.28 -4.15 -12.80
CA HIS A 108 16.40 -3.44 -11.87
C HIS A 108 15.31 -4.38 -11.36
N ASN A 109 15.20 -4.50 -10.05
CA ASN A 109 14.06 -5.19 -9.45
C ASN A 109 12.81 -4.32 -9.62
N MET A 110 11.82 -4.83 -10.36
CA MET A 110 10.55 -4.15 -10.63
C MET A 110 9.44 -4.57 -9.67
N GLY A 111 9.75 -5.44 -8.71
CA GLY A 111 8.84 -5.82 -7.63
C GLY A 111 8.41 -7.27 -7.62
N THR A 112 7.60 -7.56 -6.64
CA THR A 112 6.97 -8.87 -6.42
C THR A 112 5.47 -8.70 -6.48
N PHE A 113 4.83 -9.52 -7.30
CA PHE A 113 3.39 -9.53 -7.52
C PHE A 113 2.82 -10.92 -7.27
N TYR A 114 1.53 -10.99 -7.05
CA TYR A 114 0.80 -12.22 -6.75
C TYR A 114 -0.37 -12.36 -7.71
N LEU A 115 -0.45 -13.49 -8.38
CA LEU A 115 -1.46 -13.78 -9.39
C LEU A 115 -2.88 -13.60 -8.84
N SER A 116 -3.63 -12.73 -9.47
CA SER A 116 -5.04 -12.48 -9.14
C SER A 116 -5.98 -13.09 -10.18
N ASP A 117 -5.61 -13.03 -11.47
CA ASP A 117 -6.43 -13.53 -12.55
C ASP A 117 -5.59 -13.92 -13.77
N TRP A 118 -6.14 -14.81 -14.62
CA TRP A 118 -5.54 -15.17 -15.89
C TRP A 118 -6.61 -15.58 -16.91
N GLU A 119 -6.33 -15.32 -18.16
CA GLU A 119 -7.24 -15.65 -19.27
C GLU A 119 -6.46 -16.04 -20.54
N ASN A 120 -7.10 -16.80 -21.41
CA ASN A 120 -6.64 -16.98 -22.77
C ASN A 120 -7.34 -15.97 -23.70
N THR A 121 -6.58 -15.01 -24.20
CA THR A 121 -7.10 -13.99 -25.13
C THR A 121 -7.14 -14.47 -26.57
N SER A 122 -6.37 -15.52 -26.89
CA SER A 122 -6.36 -16.21 -28.17
C SER A 122 -5.72 -17.61 -28.04
N ASP A 123 -5.69 -18.39 -29.12
CA ASP A 123 -5.01 -19.70 -29.15
C ASP A 123 -3.50 -19.61 -28.86
N THR A 124 -2.90 -18.44 -29.04
CA THR A 124 -1.47 -18.23 -28.94
C THR A 124 -1.06 -17.24 -27.85
N LEU A 125 -2.00 -16.68 -27.13
CA LEU A 125 -1.76 -15.68 -26.08
C LEU A 125 -2.45 -16.06 -24.78
N ALA A 126 -1.75 -15.81 -23.68
CA ALA A 126 -2.30 -15.90 -22.32
C ALA A 126 -1.95 -14.63 -21.56
N SER A 127 -2.95 -14.02 -20.92
CA SER A 127 -2.82 -12.81 -20.14
C SER A 127 -2.95 -13.12 -18.64
N PHE A 128 -2.15 -12.42 -17.84
CA PHE A 128 -2.10 -12.56 -16.39
C PHE A 128 -2.20 -11.20 -15.75
N THR A 129 -3.03 -11.09 -14.73
CA THR A 129 -3.08 -9.93 -13.85
C THR A 129 -2.59 -10.32 -12.47
N ALA A 130 -1.70 -9.54 -11.91
CA ALA A 130 -1.17 -9.76 -10.59
C ALA A 130 -1.11 -8.45 -9.80
N VAL A 131 -1.23 -8.56 -8.48
CA VAL A 131 -1.23 -7.45 -7.52
C VAL A 131 -0.06 -7.59 -6.55
N ASP A 132 0.37 -6.49 -5.94
CA ASP A 132 1.41 -6.49 -4.91
C ASP A 132 0.91 -7.08 -3.57
N ALA A 133 1.76 -7.02 -2.54
CA ALA A 133 1.40 -7.54 -1.22
C ALA A 133 0.27 -6.74 -0.55
N ILE A 134 0.08 -5.46 -0.88
CA ILE A 134 -1.04 -4.64 -0.38
C ILE A 134 -2.36 -5.17 -0.94
N GLY A 135 -2.38 -5.59 -2.22
CA GLY A 135 -3.54 -6.22 -2.83
C GLY A 135 -3.96 -7.54 -2.18
N LEU A 136 -3.01 -8.29 -1.61
CA LEU A 136 -3.34 -9.51 -0.85
C LEU A 136 -4.10 -9.21 0.44
N LEU A 137 -3.88 -8.06 1.05
CA LEU A 137 -4.55 -7.64 2.29
C LEU A 137 -6.05 -7.42 2.10
N ASP A 138 -6.49 -7.15 0.88
CA ASP A 138 -7.90 -6.93 0.53
C ASP A 138 -8.78 -8.17 0.74
N SER A 139 -8.19 -9.35 0.57
CA SER A 139 -8.87 -10.64 0.80
C SER A 139 -8.63 -11.23 2.19
N ALA A 140 -7.87 -10.53 3.04
CA ALA A 140 -7.50 -10.99 4.37
C ALA A 140 -8.36 -10.30 5.44
N PRO A 141 -9.22 -11.03 6.16
CA PRO A 141 -10.07 -10.44 7.18
C PRO A 141 -9.26 -9.98 8.39
N PHE A 142 -9.73 -8.92 9.03
CA PHE A 142 -9.24 -8.40 10.30
C PHE A 142 -10.40 -8.17 11.26
N ASN A 143 -10.29 -8.68 12.48
CA ASN A 143 -11.39 -8.63 13.43
C ASN A 143 -11.55 -7.26 14.11
N GLY A 144 -10.53 -6.41 14.01
CA GLY A 144 -10.54 -5.10 14.63
C GLY A 144 -10.64 -5.11 16.16
N GLY A 145 -10.87 -3.93 16.73
CA GLY A 145 -10.99 -3.75 18.17
C GLY A 145 -10.82 -2.31 18.61
N VAL A 146 -10.91 -2.07 19.91
CA VAL A 146 -10.58 -0.79 20.54
C VAL A 146 -9.14 -0.85 21.04
N TYR A 147 -8.32 0.07 20.60
CA TYR A 147 -6.88 0.07 20.81
C TYR A 147 -6.41 1.26 21.65
N ASN A 148 -5.40 1.02 22.46
CA ASN A 148 -4.57 2.02 23.12
C ASN A 148 -3.17 1.40 23.28
N THR A 149 -2.37 1.54 22.22
CA THR A 149 -1.10 0.84 22.05
C THR A 149 -0.10 1.67 21.26
N THR A 150 0.99 1.09 20.82
CA THR A 150 1.92 1.71 19.86
C THR A 150 1.57 1.33 18.43
N VAL A 151 1.94 2.20 17.48
CA VAL A 151 1.79 1.92 16.05
C VAL A 151 2.47 0.61 15.66
N GLY A 152 3.69 0.37 16.22
CA GLY A 152 4.44 -0.85 15.96
C GLY A 152 3.68 -2.12 16.35
N ASN A 153 3.03 -2.12 17.51
CA ASN A 153 2.24 -3.28 17.96
C ASN A 153 1.01 -3.49 17.08
N LEU A 154 0.30 -2.40 16.72
CA LEU A 154 -0.91 -2.49 15.92
C LEU A 154 -0.60 -2.93 14.48
N VAL A 155 0.47 -2.40 13.88
CA VAL A 155 0.94 -2.83 12.55
C VAL A 155 1.36 -4.30 12.56
N ALA A 156 2.05 -4.76 13.62
CA ALA A 156 2.44 -6.17 13.75
C ALA A 156 1.22 -7.10 13.82
N GLU A 157 0.13 -6.68 14.47
CA GLU A 157 -1.13 -7.45 14.52
C GLU A 157 -1.83 -7.46 13.15
N VAL A 158 -1.94 -6.30 12.50
CA VAL A 158 -2.60 -6.19 11.19
C VAL A 158 -1.82 -6.94 10.10
N LEU A 159 -0.49 -6.90 10.12
CA LEU A 159 0.38 -7.52 9.14
C LEU A 159 0.94 -8.88 9.59
N ASP A 160 0.34 -9.53 10.57
CA ASP A 160 0.73 -10.88 10.98
C ASP A 160 0.72 -11.85 9.79
N GLY A 161 1.88 -12.48 9.52
CA GLY A 161 2.08 -13.37 8.38
C GLY A 161 2.49 -12.68 7.07
N TYR A 162 2.68 -11.36 7.06
CA TYR A 162 3.19 -10.60 5.90
C TYR A 162 4.56 -9.99 6.20
N GLU A 163 5.40 -9.90 5.17
CA GLU A 163 6.69 -9.21 5.29
C GLU A 163 6.49 -7.69 5.18
N TYR A 164 7.05 -6.94 6.13
CA TYR A 164 6.94 -5.49 6.14
C TYR A 164 8.19 -4.80 6.74
N GLU A 165 8.33 -3.54 6.44
CA GLU A 165 9.31 -2.62 7.02
C GLU A 165 8.58 -1.39 7.56
N LEU A 166 8.71 -1.12 8.85
CA LEU A 166 8.10 0.02 9.53
C LEU A 166 9.19 0.96 10.03
N ASP A 167 9.07 2.25 9.72
CA ASP A 167 9.96 3.28 10.25
C ASP A 167 9.98 3.28 11.79
N ALA A 168 11.16 3.36 12.37
CA ALA A 168 11.34 3.23 13.81
C ALA A 168 10.69 4.38 14.61
N ALA A 169 10.64 5.58 14.05
CA ALA A 169 9.99 6.72 14.71
C ALA A 169 8.48 6.53 14.73
N LEU A 170 7.89 6.10 13.63
CA LEU A 170 6.46 5.76 13.57
C LEU A 170 6.11 4.59 14.50
N ALA A 171 6.95 3.56 14.56
CA ALA A 171 6.70 2.38 15.40
C ALA A 171 6.56 2.73 16.89
N ALA A 172 7.28 3.76 17.35
CA ALA A 172 7.28 4.21 18.74
C ALA A 172 6.08 5.09 19.11
N GLU A 173 5.34 5.60 18.12
CA GLU A 173 4.19 6.48 18.38
C GLU A 173 3.04 5.75 19.06
N SER A 174 2.34 6.42 19.99
CA SER A 174 1.11 5.88 20.58
C SER A 174 -0.07 6.10 19.64
N ILE A 175 -0.95 5.13 19.55
CA ILE A 175 -2.19 5.20 18.79
C ILE A 175 -3.36 4.69 19.63
N SER A 176 -4.50 5.38 19.56
CA SER A 176 -5.71 4.98 20.27
C SER A 176 -6.95 5.25 19.44
N GLY A 177 -7.94 4.39 19.52
CA GLY A 177 -9.19 4.48 18.79
C GLY A 177 -9.79 3.11 18.50
N TYR A 178 -10.55 3.02 17.44
CA TYR A 178 -11.31 1.83 17.08
C TYR A 178 -11.05 1.42 15.64
N LEU A 179 -10.91 0.12 15.41
CA LEU A 179 -10.94 -0.50 14.09
C LEU A 179 -12.15 -1.43 13.99
N PRO A 180 -13.04 -1.25 13.01
CA PRO A 180 -14.14 -2.18 12.75
C PRO A 180 -13.60 -3.53 12.21
N MET A 181 -14.47 -4.53 12.17
CA MET A 181 -14.21 -5.74 11.39
C MET A 181 -14.23 -5.37 9.90
N ASP A 182 -13.10 -5.56 9.23
CA ASP A 182 -12.92 -5.25 7.82
C ASP A 182 -11.72 -6.04 7.27
N THR A 183 -11.18 -5.63 6.13
CA THR A 183 -9.96 -6.19 5.58
C THR A 183 -8.72 -5.65 6.30
N ARG A 184 -7.63 -6.40 6.22
CA ARG A 184 -6.32 -5.92 6.73
C ARG A 184 -5.83 -4.67 5.98
N ARG A 185 -6.21 -4.52 4.71
CA ARG A 185 -5.91 -3.32 3.91
C ARG A 185 -6.59 -2.09 4.51
N THR A 186 -7.88 -2.16 4.82
CA THR A 186 -8.62 -1.07 5.47
C THR A 186 -8.02 -0.74 6.84
N ALA A 187 -7.68 -1.76 7.64
CA ALA A 187 -7.05 -1.55 8.94
C ALA A 187 -5.69 -0.84 8.81
N LEU A 188 -4.83 -1.28 7.88
CA LEU A 188 -3.55 -0.63 7.61
C LEU A 188 -3.72 0.80 7.11
N GLN A 189 -4.71 1.03 6.24
CA GLN A 189 -5.07 2.35 5.74
C GLN A 189 -5.41 3.31 6.88
N GLN A 190 -6.30 2.89 7.80
CA GLN A 190 -6.70 3.69 8.96
C GLN A 190 -5.50 4.05 9.86
N ILE A 191 -4.58 3.11 10.08
CA ILE A 191 -3.35 3.34 10.83
C ILE A 191 -2.48 4.38 10.13
N ALA A 192 -2.16 4.16 8.85
CA ALA A 192 -1.30 5.03 8.06
C ALA A 192 -1.87 6.45 7.98
N PHE A 193 -3.18 6.58 7.73
CA PHE A 193 -3.89 7.85 7.71
C PHE A 193 -3.79 8.58 9.05
N ALA A 194 -4.01 7.89 10.17
CA ALA A 194 -3.99 8.50 11.50
C ALA A 194 -2.59 9.03 11.88
N VAL A 195 -1.51 8.33 11.50
CA VAL A 195 -0.14 8.68 11.90
C VAL A 195 0.64 9.47 10.84
N GLY A 196 0.10 9.63 9.64
CA GLY A 196 0.78 10.36 8.58
C GLY A 196 1.83 9.56 7.85
N ALA A 197 1.68 8.25 7.81
CA ALA A 197 2.56 7.38 7.06
C ALA A 197 2.14 7.27 5.60
N VAL A 198 3.12 7.01 4.75
CA VAL A 198 2.95 6.51 3.39
C VAL A 198 3.15 5.00 3.41
N VAL A 199 2.30 4.29 2.69
CA VAL A 199 2.42 2.84 2.51
C VAL A 199 2.77 2.56 1.05
N ASP A 200 3.84 1.82 0.82
CA ASP A 200 4.35 1.48 -0.51
C ASP A 200 4.87 0.05 -0.55
N CYS A 201 4.66 -0.64 -1.66
CA CYS A 201 5.19 -1.98 -1.93
C CYS A 201 5.97 -2.05 -3.26
N SER A 202 6.19 -0.90 -3.92
CA SER A 202 6.88 -0.84 -5.20
C SER A 202 8.32 -1.35 -5.10
N ARG A 203 8.74 -2.10 -6.10
CA ARG A 203 10.10 -2.64 -6.26
C ARG A 203 10.63 -3.39 -5.03
N SER A 204 9.71 -4.04 -4.31
CA SER A 204 9.98 -4.74 -3.07
C SER A 204 9.13 -6.00 -2.96
N ASP A 205 9.53 -6.90 -2.09
CA ASP A 205 8.71 -8.02 -1.62
C ASP A 205 8.06 -7.74 -0.25
N LYS A 206 8.29 -6.51 0.30
CA LYS A 206 7.80 -6.09 1.61
C LYS A 206 6.93 -4.85 1.50
N ILE A 207 5.95 -4.77 2.38
CA ILE A 207 5.16 -3.57 2.59
C ILE A 207 5.98 -2.58 3.42
N LYS A 208 6.28 -1.42 2.87
CA LYS A 208 7.03 -0.34 3.52
C LYS A 208 6.07 0.69 4.11
N ILE A 209 6.30 1.09 5.34
CA ILE A 209 5.49 2.08 6.07
C ILE A 209 6.44 3.13 6.64
N PHE A 210 6.39 4.34 6.11
CA PHE A 210 7.36 5.39 6.40
C PHE A 210 6.75 6.80 6.32
N PRO A 211 7.33 7.83 6.96
CA PRO A 211 6.87 9.21 6.81
C PRO A 211 7.18 9.75 5.42
N ALA A 212 6.32 10.60 4.88
CA ALA A 212 6.58 11.25 3.58
C ALA A 212 7.91 12.02 3.62
N PRO A 213 8.81 11.84 2.61
CA PRO A 213 10.07 12.56 2.54
C PRO A 213 9.87 14.07 2.42
N GLU A 214 10.67 14.83 3.16
CA GLU A 214 10.62 16.29 3.14
C GLU A 214 11.66 16.90 2.18
N ARG A 215 12.74 16.18 1.90
CA ARG A 215 13.86 16.66 1.08
C ARG A 215 13.79 16.14 -0.34
N SER A 216 14.18 16.99 -1.30
CA SER A 216 14.27 16.57 -2.69
C SER A 216 15.42 15.59 -2.90
N SER A 217 15.10 14.46 -3.56
CA SER A 217 16.04 13.38 -3.85
C SER A 217 16.64 13.49 -5.27
N GLY A 218 16.01 14.28 -6.18
CA GLY A 218 16.48 14.37 -7.58
C GLY A 218 15.86 15.52 -8.38
N LEU A 219 16.45 15.73 -9.56
CA LEU A 219 16.02 16.69 -10.56
C LEU A 219 15.66 15.98 -11.86
N ILE A 220 14.44 16.23 -12.36
CA ILE A 220 14.01 15.78 -13.69
C ILE A 220 14.04 16.98 -14.64
N THR A 221 15.04 16.99 -15.51
CA THR A 221 15.18 18.02 -16.55
C THR A 221 14.27 17.74 -17.74
N TYR A 222 13.99 18.78 -18.53
CA TYR A 222 13.21 18.65 -19.76
C TYR A 222 13.80 17.66 -20.77
N GLN A 223 15.13 17.52 -20.76
CA GLN A 223 15.84 16.60 -21.66
C GLN A 223 15.58 15.11 -21.37
N ARG A 224 15.18 14.76 -20.14
CA ARG A 224 14.80 13.40 -19.77
C ARG A 224 13.36 13.06 -20.15
N LYS A 225 12.57 14.07 -20.51
CA LYS A 225 11.17 13.91 -20.87
C LYS A 225 11.00 13.68 -22.36
N PHE A 226 10.01 12.89 -22.71
CA PHE A 226 9.53 12.80 -24.09
C PHE A 226 8.74 14.07 -24.44
N SER A 227 8.67 14.41 -25.74
CA SER A 227 7.95 15.59 -26.21
C SER A 227 6.44 15.50 -26.08
N ASP A 228 5.91 14.29 -26.04
CA ASP A 228 4.49 13.97 -25.91
C ASP A 228 4.11 13.66 -24.46
N GLY A 229 2.83 13.79 -24.15
CA GLY A 229 2.26 13.43 -22.83
C GLY A 229 2.52 14.44 -21.70
N ASN A 230 3.26 15.53 -21.95
CA ASN A 230 3.50 16.54 -20.93
C ASN A 230 2.23 17.37 -20.65
N LYS A 231 1.78 17.37 -19.40
CA LYS A 231 0.61 18.12 -18.97
C LYS A 231 0.84 18.70 -17.57
N VAL A 232 0.35 19.89 -17.33
CA VAL A 232 0.28 20.51 -16.01
C VAL A 232 -1.18 20.81 -15.72
N THR A 233 -1.66 20.34 -14.57
CA THR A 233 -3.02 20.55 -14.09
C THR A 233 -2.97 21.29 -12.76
N LEU A 234 -3.85 22.24 -12.57
CA LEU A 234 -4.01 22.94 -11.30
C LEU A 234 -5.17 22.30 -10.53
N LYS A 235 -4.87 21.66 -9.42
CA LYS A 235 -5.88 21.05 -8.52
C LYS A 235 -6.75 22.13 -7.85
N PRO A 236 -8.00 21.81 -7.46
CA PRO A 236 -8.87 22.70 -6.71
C PRO A 236 -8.20 23.22 -5.43
N LEU A 237 -8.55 24.45 -5.05
CA LEU A 237 -8.10 25.02 -3.78
C LEU A 237 -8.96 24.45 -2.64
N ILE A 238 -8.33 23.86 -1.63
CA ILE A 238 -8.97 23.50 -0.37
C ILE A 238 -8.78 24.67 0.59
N THR A 239 -9.87 25.19 1.12
CA THR A 239 -9.86 26.38 2.00
C THR A 239 -9.90 26.02 3.48
N GLY A 240 -10.26 24.78 3.80
CA GLY A 240 -10.30 24.30 5.17
C GLY A 240 -10.43 22.79 5.25
N VAL A 241 -10.21 22.27 6.43
CA VAL A 241 -10.40 20.85 6.77
C VAL A 241 -11.17 20.75 8.07
N SER A 242 -12.18 19.87 8.09
CA SER A 242 -12.94 19.52 9.27
C SER A 242 -12.66 18.06 9.62
N VAL A 243 -12.06 17.80 10.78
CA VAL A 243 -11.71 16.44 11.24
C VAL A 243 -12.57 16.09 12.44
N THR A 244 -13.31 14.99 12.36
CA THR A 244 -13.96 14.38 13.52
C THR A 244 -12.98 13.45 14.21
N ALA A 245 -12.65 13.78 15.43
CA ALA A 245 -11.82 12.96 16.31
C ALA A 245 -12.68 12.08 17.21
N HIS A 246 -12.23 10.86 17.46
CA HIS A 246 -12.98 9.82 18.16
C HIS A 246 -12.29 9.42 19.45
N ARG A 247 -13.07 9.20 20.49
CA ARG A 247 -12.60 8.64 21.76
C ARG A 247 -13.55 7.54 22.21
N TYR A 248 -13.00 6.39 22.55
CA TYR A 248 -13.77 5.23 23.01
C TYR A 248 -13.44 4.96 24.48
N THR A 249 -14.47 4.87 25.32
CA THR A 249 -14.35 4.56 26.75
C THR A 249 -15.28 3.41 27.11
N ALA A 250 -14.84 2.50 27.97
CA ALA A 250 -15.68 1.40 28.41
C ALA A 250 -16.92 1.92 29.15
N GLY A 251 -18.10 1.48 28.74
CA GLY A 251 -19.35 1.74 29.44
C GLY A 251 -19.43 0.96 30.74
N ALA A 252 -20.24 1.43 31.68
CA ALA A 252 -20.44 0.75 32.98
C ALA A 252 -21.64 -0.21 32.97
N GLU A 253 -22.58 -0.05 32.05
CA GLU A 253 -23.82 -0.81 32.02
C GLU A 253 -23.70 -2.03 31.12
N THR A 254 -24.26 -3.16 31.54
CA THR A 254 -24.35 -4.36 30.70
C THR A 254 -25.64 -4.28 29.89
N GLU A 255 -25.52 -4.40 28.58
CA GLU A 255 -26.62 -4.33 27.63
C GLU A 255 -26.74 -5.61 26.82
N GLU A 256 -27.88 -5.82 26.17
CA GLU A 256 -28.08 -6.84 25.16
C GLU A 256 -27.36 -6.42 23.87
N LEU A 257 -26.40 -7.23 23.43
CA LEU A 257 -25.61 -7.00 22.22
C LEU A 257 -26.17 -7.77 21.01
N TYR A 258 -26.78 -8.92 21.29
CA TYR A 258 -27.36 -9.81 20.29
C TYR A 258 -28.44 -10.67 20.91
N LYS A 259 -29.50 -10.92 20.14
CA LYS A 259 -30.57 -11.85 20.49
C LYS A 259 -31.20 -12.44 19.24
N ASP A 260 -31.14 -13.76 19.08
CA ASP A 260 -31.79 -14.48 18.00
C ASP A 260 -31.92 -15.97 18.31
N GLU A 261 -32.73 -16.71 17.53
CA GLU A 261 -32.83 -18.17 17.59
C GLU A 261 -31.76 -18.79 16.69
N LEU A 262 -30.88 -19.61 17.27
CA LEU A 262 -29.79 -20.28 16.54
C LEU A 262 -29.99 -21.79 16.53
N VAL A 263 -29.58 -22.41 15.42
CA VAL A 263 -29.50 -23.87 15.28
C VAL A 263 -28.26 -24.42 15.99
N ALA A 264 -28.23 -25.74 16.23
CA ALA A 264 -27.04 -26.38 16.80
C ALA A 264 -25.83 -26.19 15.86
N GLY A 265 -24.69 -25.79 16.43
CA GLY A 265 -23.47 -25.50 15.70
C GLY A 265 -22.65 -24.40 16.38
N THR A 266 -21.52 -24.05 15.77
CA THR A 266 -20.72 -22.88 16.18
C THR A 266 -21.03 -21.70 15.28
N HIS A 267 -21.38 -20.57 15.90
CA HIS A 267 -21.80 -19.35 15.23
C HIS A 267 -20.88 -18.21 15.62
N GLN A 268 -20.42 -17.44 14.63
CA GLN A 268 -19.79 -16.14 14.86
C GLN A 268 -20.89 -15.09 14.91
N ILE A 269 -21.01 -14.42 16.04
CA ILE A 269 -21.97 -13.34 16.30
C ILE A 269 -21.18 -12.03 16.26
N THR A 270 -21.56 -11.11 15.38
CA THR A 270 -20.95 -9.78 15.25
C THR A 270 -21.80 -8.73 15.92
N PHE A 271 -21.16 -7.73 16.51
CA PHE A 271 -21.84 -6.64 17.22
C PHE A 271 -21.94 -5.38 16.35
N SER A 272 -23.01 -4.64 16.50
CA SER A 272 -23.21 -3.34 15.83
C SER A 272 -22.35 -2.21 16.43
N SER A 273 -21.85 -2.41 17.64
CA SER A 273 -20.98 -1.47 18.36
C SER A 273 -19.91 -2.26 19.12
N PRO A 274 -18.69 -1.74 19.29
CA PRO A 274 -17.65 -2.46 20.00
C PRO A 274 -18.03 -2.69 21.46
N ALA A 275 -17.71 -3.88 21.96
CA ALA A 275 -17.98 -4.28 23.35
C ALA A 275 -16.69 -4.68 24.06
N LEU A 276 -16.68 -4.55 25.37
CA LEU A 276 -15.57 -4.99 26.22
C LEU A 276 -15.57 -6.53 26.26
N ALA A 277 -14.60 -7.15 25.60
CA ALA A 277 -14.53 -8.60 25.40
C ALA A 277 -14.66 -9.40 26.72
N ASP A 278 -14.03 -8.91 27.79
CA ASP A 278 -14.06 -9.57 29.10
C ASP A 278 -15.43 -9.48 29.82
N SER A 279 -16.30 -8.57 29.39
CA SER A 279 -17.65 -8.40 29.94
C SER A 279 -18.69 -9.31 29.27
N LEU A 280 -18.33 -10.00 28.17
CA LEU A 280 -19.28 -10.80 27.40
C LEU A 280 -19.78 -12.02 28.17
N ALA A 281 -21.10 -12.16 28.20
CA ALA A 281 -21.81 -13.30 28.76
C ALA A 281 -22.86 -13.82 27.74
N VAL A 282 -23.06 -15.13 27.72
CA VAL A 282 -23.96 -15.80 26.77
C VAL A 282 -24.97 -16.66 27.53
N THR A 283 -26.22 -16.55 27.12
CA THR A 283 -27.30 -17.44 27.54
C THR A 283 -27.80 -18.23 26.33
N GLY A 284 -28.12 -19.51 26.47
CA GLY A 284 -28.54 -20.38 25.37
C GLY A 284 -27.43 -21.03 24.57
N GLY A 285 -26.17 -20.77 24.93
CA GLY A 285 -24.97 -21.34 24.27
C GLY A 285 -23.74 -21.30 25.16
N THR A 286 -22.63 -21.78 24.63
CA THR A 286 -21.30 -21.72 25.28
C THR A 286 -20.41 -20.75 24.53
N LEU A 287 -19.88 -19.76 25.22
CA LEU A 287 -18.94 -18.79 24.68
C LEU A 287 -17.55 -19.45 24.46
N VAL A 288 -17.09 -19.50 23.22
CA VAL A 288 -15.84 -20.15 22.82
C VAL A 288 -14.71 -19.14 22.65
N GLU A 289 -15.02 -18.01 22.03
CA GLU A 289 -14.05 -16.94 21.75
C GLU A 289 -14.70 -15.57 21.98
N ARG A 290 -13.88 -14.62 22.42
CA ARG A 290 -14.30 -13.26 22.76
C ARG A 290 -13.48 -12.26 21.95
N GLY A 291 -14.15 -11.40 21.24
CA GLY A 291 -13.57 -10.24 20.56
C GLY A 291 -14.32 -8.97 20.91
N THR A 292 -13.76 -7.83 20.56
CA THR A 292 -14.40 -6.53 20.77
C THR A 292 -15.59 -6.34 19.81
N ASN A 293 -15.50 -6.88 18.61
CA ASN A 293 -16.48 -6.74 17.54
C ASN A 293 -17.35 -7.98 17.34
N TYR A 294 -16.99 -9.10 18.00
CA TYR A 294 -17.64 -10.38 17.78
C TYR A 294 -17.48 -11.31 18.99
N CYS A 295 -18.24 -12.40 18.97
CA CYS A 295 -17.93 -13.59 19.76
C CYS A 295 -18.29 -14.85 19.00
N ASN A 296 -17.61 -15.97 19.31
CA ASN A 296 -17.97 -17.30 18.82
C ASN A 296 -18.72 -18.06 19.91
N VAL A 297 -19.90 -18.54 19.55
CA VAL A 297 -20.81 -19.26 20.46
C VAL A 297 -21.12 -20.63 19.89
N THR A 298 -20.97 -21.68 20.70
CA THR A 298 -21.43 -23.02 20.36
C THR A 298 -22.80 -23.29 20.99
N VAL A 299 -23.78 -23.60 20.14
CA VAL A 299 -25.13 -23.98 20.52
C VAL A 299 -25.28 -25.51 20.39
N THR A 300 -25.63 -26.16 21.46
CA THR A 300 -25.83 -27.64 21.47
C THR A 300 -27.26 -28.02 21.17
N THR A 301 -28.20 -27.23 21.62
CA THR A 301 -29.65 -27.42 21.41
C THR A 301 -30.20 -26.16 20.77
N PRO A 302 -30.88 -26.26 19.61
CA PRO A 302 -31.48 -25.10 18.95
C PRO A 302 -32.38 -24.31 19.90
N GLY A 303 -32.31 -22.99 19.87
CA GLY A 303 -33.11 -22.12 20.73
C GLY A 303 -32.59 -20.67 20.75
N GLU A 304 -33.20 -19.87 21.60
CA GLU A 304 -32.82 -18.45 21.76
C GLU A 304 -31.43 -18.34 22.38
N VAL A 305 -30.59 -17.56 21.73
CA VAL A 305 -29.23 -17.18 22.20
C VAL A 305 -29.23 -15.68 22.46
N VAL A 306 -28.81 -15.30 23.67
CA VAL A 306 -28.66 -13.90 24.06
C VAL A 306 -27.21 -13.65 24.45
N VAL A 307 -26.58 -12.63 23.85
CA VAL A 307 -25.27 -12.15 24.25
C VAL A 307 -25.43 -10.81 24.92
N THR A 308 -24.86 -10.68 26.11
CA THR A 308 -24.83 -9.41 26.85
C THR A 308 -23.40 -8.99 27.13
N GLY A 309 -23.18 -7.68 27.28
CA GLY A 309 -21.83 -7.13 27.56
C GLY A 309 -21.88 -5.62 27.75
N GLN A 310 -20.74 -5.07 28.13
CA GLN A 310 -20.54 -3.61 28.25
C GLN A 310 -20.07 -3.07 26.90
N LYS A 311 -20.80 -2.09 26.35
CA LYS A 311 -20.38 -1.40 25.12
C LYS A 311 -19.31 -0.37 25.39
N TYR A 312 -18.48 -0.10 24.40
CA TYR A 312 -17.69 1.12 24.39
C TYR A 312 -18.59 2.31 24.03
N ILE A 313 -18.42 3.40 24.76
CA ILE A 313 -19.09 4.69 24.49
C ILE A 313 -18.14 5.51 23.64
N GLU A 314 -18.63 5.87 22.47
CA GLU A 314 -17.93 6.79 21.57
C GLU A 314 -18.27 8.24 21.94
N THR A 315 -17.24 9.08 21.96
CA THR A 315 -17.37 10.53 22.07
C THR A 315 -16.59 11.18 20.94
N THR A 316 -17.25 12.04 20.21
CA THR A 316 -16.63 12.74 19.05
C THR A 316 -16.38 14.21 19.36
N THR A 317 -15.31 14.74 18.77
CA THR A 317 -14.94 16.17 18.80
C THR A 317 -14.57 16.60 17.40
N VAL A 318 -15.20 17.67 16.91
CA VAL A 318 -14.90 18.21 15.57
C VAL A 318 -13.89 19.33 15.69
N LEU A 319 -12.76 19.18 14.98
CA LEU A 319 -11.75 20.21 14.80
C LEU A 319 -11.89 20.78 13.39
N GLN A 320 -11.98 22.12 13.30
CA GLN A 320 -11.93 22.81 12.01
C GLN A 320 -10.66 23.64 11.92
N GLN A 321 -9.97 23.51 10.79
CA GLN A 321 -8.77 24.29 10.49
C GLN A 321 -8.88 24.92 9.11
N THR A 322 -8.59 26.21 9.03
CA THR A 322 -8.61 26.98 7.79
C THR A 322 -7.21 27.04 7.18
N ALA A 323 -7.12 26.93 5.86
CA ALA A 323 -5.87 27.08 5.15
C ALA A 323 -5.29 28.50 5.30
N SER A 324 -3.99 28.60 5.42
CA SER A 324 -3.28 29.88 5.44
C SER A 324 -3.15 30.47 4.02
N ASN A 325 -2.98 31.79 3.94
CA ASN A 325 -2.69 32.52 2.69
C ASN A 325 -3.75 32.33 1.57
N LEU A 326 -5.03 32.28 1.94
CA LEU A 326 -6.11 32.21 0.96
C LEU A 326 -6.22 33.48 0.14
N PRO A 327 -6.56 33.39 -1.17
CA PRO A 327 -6.91 34.55 -1.97
C PRO A 327 -8.11 35.34 -1.35
N PRO A 328 -8.18 36.66 -1.50
CA PRO A 328 -9.25 37.46 -0.88
C PRO A 328 -10.68 37.07 -1.24
N ASN A 329 -10.87 36.38 -2.37
CA ASN A 329 -12.17 35.96 -2.88
C ASN A 329 -12.26 34.45 -2.99
N ALA A 330 -11.52 33.70 -2.15
CA ALA A 330 -11.58 32.23 -2.14
C ALA A 330 -13.01 31.79 -1.78
N GLN A 331 -13.56 30.91 -2.60
CA GLN A 331 -14.83 30.22 -2.30
C GLN A 331 -14.56 29.14 -1.26
N ASP A 332 -15.48 28.95 -0.34
CA ASP A 332 -15.38 27.88 0.65
C ASP A 332 -15.36 26.50 -0.02
N ASN A 333 -14.32 25.74 0.28
CA ASN A 333 -14.13 24.37 -0.16
C ASN A 333 -13.46 23.61 0.98
N VAL A 334 -14.30 23.11 1.91
CA VAL A 334 -13.86 22.43 3.13
C VAL A 334 -13.91 20.93 2.93
N LEU A 335 -12.78 20.26 3.16
CA LEU A 335 -12.72 18.80 3.17
C LEU A 335 -13.13 18.30 4.55
N THR A 336 -14.01 17.30 4.59
CA THR A 336 -14.51 16.72 5.84
C THR A 336 -14.02 15.29 5.98
N VAL A 337 -13.46 14.97 7.16
CA VAL A 337 -13.01 13.63 7.58
C VAL A 337 -13.86 13.20 8.77
N THR A 338 -14.68 12.17 8.59
CA THR A 338 -15.62 11.68 9.62
C THR A 338 -15.33 10.27 10.10
N ASP A 339 -14.82 9.39 9.22
CA ASP A 339 -14.79 7.94 9.46
C ASP A 339 -13.41 7.42 9.90
N ALA A 340 -12.49 8.34 10.26
CA ALA A 340 -11.15 7.99 10.73
C ALA A 340 -11.14 7.69 12.23
N THR A 341 -11.66 6.53 12.61
CA THR A 341 -11.93 6.13 14.00
C THR A 341 -10.70 5.91 14.87
N LEU A 342 -9.50 5.84 14.26
CA LEU A 342 -8.19 5.87 14.94
C LEU A 342 -7.64 7.28 15.17
N VAL A 343 -8.34 8.32 14.71
CA VAL A 343 -7.93 9.71 14.94
C VAL A 343 -8.48 10.19 16.27
N SER A 344 -7.63 10.14 17.29
CA SER A 344 -7.94 10.69 18.61
C SER A 344 -7.89 12.23 18.62
N PRO A 345 -8.50 12.90 19.61
CA PRO A 345 -8.43 14.36 19.76
C PRO A 345 -7.00 14.92 19.75
N ASP A 346 -6.05 14.17 20.29
CA ASP A 346 -4.65 14.60 20.34
C ASP A 346 -3.95 14.58 18.99
N ARG A 347 -4.48 13.84 17.99
CA ARG A 347 -3.95 13.71 16.63
C ARG A 347 -4.68 14.55 15.59
N ALA A 348 -5.88 15.01 15.89
CA ALA A 348 -6.75 15.69 14.93
C ALA A 348 -6.10 16.95 14.31
N GLU A 349 -5.38 17.74 15.12
CA GLU A 349 -4.72 18.96 14.64
C GLU A 349 -3.57 18.64 13.68
N ALA A 350 -2.73 17.68 14.01
CA ALA A 350 -1.62 17.25 13.15
C ALA A 350 -2.14 16.66 11.82
N LEU A 351 -3.21 15.88 11.86
CA LEU A 351 -3.86 15.36 10.66
C LEU A 351 -4.43 16.49 9.78
N ALA A 352 -5.19 17.41 10.37
CA ALA A 352 -5.76 18.53 9.63
C ALA A 352 -4.67 19.39 8.95
N GLN A 353 -3.57 19.68 9.67
CA GLN A 353 -2.43 20.41 9.13
C GLN A 353 -1.74 19.64 7.98
N ARG A 354 -1.59 18.33 8.10
CA ARG A 354 -1.02 17.49 7.04
C ARG A 354 -1.88 17.52 5.79
N ILE A 355 -3.19 17.36 5.93
CA ILE A 355 -4.13 17.43 4.81
C ILE A 355 -4.04 18.79 4.12
N LEU A 356 -4.06 19.89 4.87
CA LEU A 356 -3.92 21.24 4.30
C LEU A 356 -2.58 21.41 3.58
N THR A 357 -1.49 20.91 4.15
CA THR A 357 -0.15 20.97 3.54
C THR A 357 -0.09 20.21 2.22
N TYR A 358 -0.69 19.04 2.16
CA TYR A 358 -0.77 18.26 0.92
C TYR A 358 -1.61 18.99 -0.15
N TYR A 359 -2.81 19.46 0.19
CA TYR A 359 -3.69 20.15 -0.77
C TYR A 359 -3.22 21.56 -1.13
N ALA A 360 -2.25 22.14 -0.40
CA ALA A 360 -1.55 23.34 -0.83
C ALA A 360 -0.61 23.06 -2.04
N GLN A 361 -0.26 21.80 -2.28
CA GLN A 361 0.51 21.34 -3.45
C GLN A 361 -0.43 21.13 -4.63
N ARG A 362 -0.74 22.20 -5.37
CA ARG A 362 -1.81 22.20 -6.38
C ARG A 362 -1.35 21.92 -7.80
N TYR A 363 -0.05 21.87 -8.07
CA TYR A 363 0.47 21.63 -9.40
C TYR A 363 0.71 20.13 -9.61
N GLU A 364 -0.16 19.49 -10.39
CA GLU A 364 0.01 18.13 -10.83
C GLU A 364 0.65 18.13 -12.22
N GLN A 365 1.78 17.45 -12.35
CA GLN A 365 2.45 17.23 -13.61
C GLN A 365 2.37 15.76 -14.00
N THR A 366 1.92 15.50 -15.23
CA THR A 366 2.04 14.19 -15.87
C THR A 366 2.95 14.31 -17.08
N PHE A 367 3.85 13.34 -17.23
CA PHE A 367 4.80 13.33 -18.34
C PHE A 367 5.37 11.92 -18.50
N ARG A 368 5.86 11.64 -19.72
CA ARG A 368 6.66 10.44 -20.01
C ARG A 368 8.12 10.76 -19.93
N MET A 369 8.91 9.89 -19.29
CA MET A 369 10.34 10.05 -19.17
C MET A 369 11.12 8.74 -19.32
N LEU A 370 12.43 8.84 -19.54
CA LEU A 370 13.35 7.75 -19.29
C LEU A 370 13.46 7.58 -17.78
N ALA A 371 13.07 6.40 -17.29
CA ALA A 371 13.16 6.08 -15.87
C ALA A 371 14.62 5.97 -15.43
N GLY A 372 14.87 6.25 -14.17
CA GLY A 372 16.19 6.18 -13.53
C GLY A 372 16.07 5.50 -12.17
N THR A 373 16.61 6.14 -11.16
CA THR A 373 16.63 5.66 -9.78
C THR A 373 15.44 6.17 -8.95
N GLU A 374 14.56 6.98 -9.56
CA GLU A 374 13.40 7.54 -8.89
C GLU A 374 12.46 6.42 -8.41
N VAL A 375 11.97 6.54 -7.18
CA VAL A 375 10.99 5.63 -6.56
C VAL A 375 9.79 6.42 -6.05
N LEU A 376 8.66 5.74 -5.85
CA LEU A 376 7.47 6.37 -5.30
C LEU A 376 7.76 7.05 -3.96
N ALA A 377 7.03 8.09 -3.66
CA ALA A 377 7.19 9.01 -2.54
C ALA A 377 8.41 9.95 -2.64
N ASP A 378 9.34 9.76 -3.58
CA ASP A 378 10.44 10.71 -3.77
C ASP A 378 9.94 12.14 -3.93
N MET A 379 10.58 13.07 -3.24
CA MET A 379 10.37 14.50 -3.45
C MET A 379 11.30 14.97 -4.56
N LEU A 380 10.73 15.32 -5.71
CA LEU A 380 11.48 15.68 -6.92
C LEU A 380 11.35 17.16 -7.26
N ILE A 381 12.37 17.70 -7.90
CA ILE A 381 12.30 18.96 -8.63
C ILE A 381 12.11 18.61 -10.11
N VAL A 382 11.06 19.11 -10.71
CA VAL A 382 10.68 18.78 -12.09
C VAL A 382 10.65 20.06 -12.92
N GLU A 383 11.45 20.11 -13.97
CA GLU A 383 11.42 21.20 -14.96
C GLU A 383 10.14 21.08 -15.79
N SER A 384 9.39 22.18 -15.88
CA SER A 384 8.11 22.31 -16.56
C SER A 384 8.19 23.23 -17.79
N PHE A 385 7.05 23.59 -18.33
CA PHE A 385 6.96 24.52 -19.46
C PHE A 385 7.61 25.87 -19.15
N GLY A 386 8.33 26.44 -20.13
CA GLY A 386 8.95 27.76 -20.01
C GLY A 386 10.13 27.83 -19.02
N GLY A 387 10.70 26.69 -18.63
CA GLY A 387 11.81 26.62 -17.67
C GLY A 387 11.36 26.80 -16.21
N GLU A 388 10.05 26.78 -15.95
CA GLU A 388 9.51 26.80 -14.61
C GLU A 388 9.77 25.47 -13.89
N MET A 389 9.97 25.54 -12.59
CA MET A 389 10.25 24.35 -11.76
C MET A 389 9.08 24.06 -10.83
N VAL A 390 8.78 22.79 -10.65
CA VAL A 390 7.83 22.31 -9.64
C VAL A 390 8.57 21.35 -8.71
N ARG A 391 8.48 21.60 -7.40
CA ARG A 391 8.91 20.66 -6.39
C ARG A 391 7.70 19.88 -5.92
N GLY A 392 7.74 18.56 -6.06
CA GLY A 392 6.59 17.73 -5.76
C GLY A 392 6.96 16.28 -5.48
N GLN A 393 5.98 15.57 -4.95
CA GLN A 393 6.09 14.16 -4.61
C GLN A 393 5.73 13.30 -5.82
N LEU A 394 6.53 12.27 -6.06
CA LEU A 394 6.27 11.24 -7.07
C LEU A 394 5.18 10.30 -6.57
N GLU A 395 4.01 10.36 -7.19
CA GLU A 395 2.83 9.62 -6.74
C GLU A 395 2.50 8.42 -7.61
N LYS A 396 2.91 8.45 -8.90
CA LYS A 396 2.60 7.38 -9.85
C LYS A 396 3.73 7.19 -10.85
N MET A 397 4.04 5.94 -11.15
CA MET A 397 4.85 5.51 -12.30
C MET A 397 4.16 4.33 -13.00
N GLU A 398 4.03 4.42 -14.31
CA GLU A 398 3.47 3.34 -15.13
C GLU A 398 4.51 2.94 -16.18
N PHE A 399 5.00 1.71 -16.07
CA PHE A 399 6.04 1.16 -16.92
C PHE A 399 5.45 0.30 -18.02
N ASP A 400 6.00 0.50 -19.24
CA ASP A 400 5.86 -0.45 -20.34
C ASP A 400 7.23 -1.14 -20.51
N LEU A 401 7.37 -2.33 -19.95
CA LEU A 401 8.65 -3.07 -19.93
C LEU A 401 9.03 -3.62 -21.31
N THR A 402 8.10 -3.69 -22.25
CA THR A 402 8.39 -4.12 -23.63
C THR A 402 8.88 -2.96 -24.51
N GLY A 403 8.63 -1.73 -24.09
CA GLY A 403 8.99 -0.51 -24.81
C GLY A 403 10.32 0.13 -24.40
N GLY A 404 11.09 -0.50 -23.51
CA GLY A 404 12.31 0.03 -22.90
C GLY A 404 12.05 0.69 -21.54
N TYR A 405 13.11 1.04 -20.80
CA TYR A 405 12.99 1.54 -19.41
C TYR A 405 12.48 2.99 -19.39
N ARG A 406 11.19 3.12 -19.63
CA ARG A 406 10.45 4.39 -19.64
C ARG A 406 9.19 4.29 -18.81
N ALA A 407 8.77 5.42 -18.24
CA ALA A 407 7.58 5.50 -17.43
C ALA A 407 6.73 6.72 -17.77
N ASP A 408 5.40 6.56 -17.69
CA ASP A 408 4.45 7.64 -17.53
C ASP A 408 4.35 7.99 -16.05
N VAL A 409 4.58 9.25 -15.72
CA VAL A 409 4.85 9.71 -14.34
C VAL A 409 3.85 10.79 -13.94
N ARG A 410 3.43 10.75 -12.66
CA ARG A 410 2.65 11.82 -12.03
C ARG A 410 3.36 12.35 -10.79
N VAL A 411 3.58 13.66 -10.77
CA VAL A 411 4.17 14.39 -9.64
C VAL A 411 3.21 15.48 -9.20
N THR A 412 2.88 15.53 -7.92
CA THR A 412 2.05 16.57 -7.31
C THR A 412 2.90 17.45 -6.42
N GLY A 413 2.86 18.77 -6.64
CA GLY A 413 3.74 19.66 -5.91
C GLY A 413 3.36 21.13 -5.95
N ARG A 414 4.34 21.99 -5.64
CA ARG A 414 4.25 23.43 -5.68
C ARG A 414 5.24 24.01 -6.67
N ARG A 415 4.88 25.14 -7.31
CA ARG A 415 5.82 25.90 -8.12
C ARG A 415 6.96 26.42 -7.25
N LEU A 416 8.19 26.22 -7.68
CA LEU A 416 9.37 26.82 -7.06
C LEU A 416 9.50 28.28 -7.50
N SER A 417 9.53 29.19 -6.54
CA SER A 417 9.84 30.58 -6.78
C SER A 417 11.35 30.76 -6.72
N LEU A 418 11.98 31.01 -7.85
CA LEU A 418 13.45 31.12 -7.99
C LEU A 418 14.11 32.15 -7.05
N GLY A 419 13.32 33.04 -6.39
CA GLY A 419 13.86 34.00 -5.44
C GLY A 419 13.91 33.52 -3.99
N ALA A 420 12.89 32.82 -3.53
CA ALA A 420 12.76 32.41 -2.12
C ALA A 420 13.46 31.10 -1.81
N ASP A 421 13.39 30.14 -2.72
CA ASP A 421 13.94 28.80 -2.47
C ASP A 421 15.47 28.71 -2.74
N ALA A 422 16.04 29.69 -3.44
CA ALA A 422 17.50 29.80 -3.61
C ALA A 422 18.23 30.08 -2.27
N TYR A 423 17.52 30.64 -1.29
CA TYR A 423 18.08 30.94 0.03
C TYR A 423 18.00 29.76 1.00
N THR A 424 17.19 28.78 0.75
CA THR A 424 16.99 27.61 1.65
C THR A 424 18.01 26.50 1.42
N GLY A 425 18.86 26.61 0.39
CA GLY A 425 19.82 25.58 0.01
C GLY A 425 19.17 24.31 -0.58
N GLU A 426 17.87 24.33 -0.84
CA GLU A 426 17.14 23.22 -1.44
C GLU A 426 17.29 23.14 -2.96
N ILE A 427 17.72 24.23 -3.61
CA ILE A 427 18.15 24.21 -5.00
C ILE A 427 19.65 24.06 -5.00
N TYR A 428 20.12 22.94 -5.45
CA TYR A 428 21.53 22.63 -5.52
C TYR A 428 22.23 23.63 -6.47
N ALA A 429 23.06 24.50 -5.90
CA ALA A 429 23.90 25.39 -6.71
C ALA A 429 24.81 24.61 -7.66
N GLY A 430 25.13 23.34 -7.34
CA GLY A 430 25.91 22.43 -8.17
C GLY A 430 25.15 21.88 -9.38
N GLU A 431 23.83 21.76 -9.33
CA GLU A 431 23.05 21.24 -10.45
C GLU A 431 22.79 22.27 -11.54
N ARG A 432 22.84 23.57 -11.21
CA ARG A 432 22.79 24.65 -12.20
C ARG A 432 24.12 24.98 -12.85
N SER A 433 25.22 24.60 -12.25
CA SER A 433 26.53 24.79 -12.86
C SER A 433 26.89 23.73 -13.93
N LEU A 434 25.99 22.76 -14.14
CA LEU A 434 26.08 21.73 -15.16
C LEU A 434 25.20 21.99 -16.40
N ILE A 435 24.53 23.15 -16.49
CA ILE A 435 23.78 23.60 -17.66
C ILE A 435 24.59 24.65 -18.42
#